data_a44d3433ca0126bf710598fec5ba385c
#
_entry.id   a44d3433ca0126bf710598fec5ba385c
#
_cell.length_a   1.000
_cell.length_b   1.000
_cell.length_c   1.000
_cell.angle_alpha   90.00
_cell.angle_beta   90.00
_cell.angle_gamma   90.00
#
_symmetry.space_group_name_H-M   'P 1'
#
loop_
_entity.id
_entity.type
_entity.pdbx_description
1 polymer ?
#
loop_
_entity_poly.entity_id
_entity_poly.type
_entity_poly.pdbx_seq_one_letter_code
_entity_poly.pdbx_strand_id
1 'polypeptide(L)'
;KLETANVHLKDYGDLPGKIWNNRPDMPDAPTFIYDLKYAGKSCEEKIASIRTEIQKQGTDRLFISALDEIAWTLNLRGSDVHCNPVIISYLLITQNNITFFVSPQKITEEIKNYLEEQQVSIQPYSETEDYLRKLNIKSISLNPNQTNYAIYSAINPACRINPVSYTHLTLP
;
A
#
# COMPACT_ATOMS: atom_id res chain seq x y z
N LYS A 1 -10.88 22.15 -13.26
CA LYS A 1 -11.19 22.15 -14.72
C LYS A 1 -12.65 21.76 -15.02
N LEU A 2 -13.24 20.77 -14.32
CA LEU A 2 -14.64 20.36 -14.57
C LEU A 2 -15.64 21.41 -14.03
N GLU A 3 -15.38 21.97 -12.87
CA GLU A 3 -16.22 23.03 -12.27
C GLU A 3 -16.27 24.29 -13.15
N THR A 4 -15.15 24.66 -13.79
CA THR A 4 -15.11 25.78 -14.75
C THR A 4 -15.89 25.50 -16.02
N ALA A 5 -16.18 24.24 -16.33
CA ALA A 5 -17.05 23.82 -17.45
C ALA A 5 -18.50 23.54 -17.02
N ASN A 6 -18.86 23.87 -15.76
CA ASN A 6 -20.17 23.60 -15.15
C ASN A 6 -20.56 22.11 -15.17
N VAL A 7 -19.55 21.23 -15.04
CA VAL A 7 -19.71 19.77 -14.93
C VAL A 7 -19.57 19.35 -13.48
N HIS A 8 -20.60 18.72 -12.95
CA HIS A 8 -20.65 18.22 -11.59
C HIS A 8 -20.41 16.70 -11.57
N LEU A 9 -19.37 16.27 -10.84
CA LEU A 9 -19.14 14.85 -10.56
C LEU A 9 -20.08 14.41 -9.44
N LYS A 10 -20.78 13.29 -9.64
CA LYS A 10 -21.59 12.63 -8.63
C LYS A 10 -21.07 11.22 -8.40
N ASP A 11 -20.89 10.87 -7.14
CA ASP A 11 -20.59 9.49 -6.75
C ASP A 11 -21.92 8.72 -6.62
N TYR A 12 -22.04 7.64 -7.39
CA TYR A 12 -23.15 6.71 -7.36
C TYR A 12 -22.75 5.35 -6.71
N GLY A 13 -21.57 5.28 -6.11
CA GLY A 13 -21.00 4.06 -5.57
C GLY A 13 -20.70 3.02 -6.67
N ASP A 14 -20.71 1.76 -6.32
CA ASP A 14 -20.40 0.67 -7.25
C ASP A 14 -21.59 0.33 -8.17
N LEU A 15 -21.84 1.19 -9.17
CA LEU A 15 -22.86 0.92 -10.20
C LEU A 15 -22.55 -0.35 -11.02
N PRO A 16 -21.29 -0.60 -11.47
CA PRO A 16 -20.97 -1.85 -12.15
C PRO A 16 -21.30 -3.09 -11.31
N GLY A 17 -21.02 -3.07 -10.01
CA GLY A 17 -21.35 -4.19 -9.11
C GLY A 17 -22.84 -4.46 -8.99
N LYS A 18 -23.71 -3.46 -9.19
CA LYS A 18 -25.16 -3.64 -9.14
C LYS A 18 -25.73 -4.40 -10.34
N ILE A 19 -25.05 -4.37 -11.47
CA ILE A 19 -25.50 -4.99 -12.72
C ILE A 19 -24.66 -6.20 -13.14
N TRP A 20 -23.47 -6.35 -12.57
CA TRP A 20 -22.56 -7.48 -12.89
C TRP A 20 -22.75 -8.64 -11.91
N ASN A 21 -23.78 -9.45 -12.16
CA ASN A 21 -24.19 -10.55 -11.27
C ASN A 21 -23.10 -11.64 -11.07
N ASN A 22 -22.20 -11.82 -12.04
CA ASN A 22 -21.13 -12.82 -11.99
C ASN A 22 -19.75 -12.17 -11.80
N ARG A 23 -19.69 -11.03 -11.10
CA ARG A 23 -18.41 -10.37 -10.82
C ARG A 23 -17.52 -11.32 -9.99
N PRO A 24 -16.29 -11.62 -10.45
CA PRO A 24 -15.38 -12.43 -9.68
C PRO A 24 -14.99 -11.72 -8.37
N ASP A 25 -14.81 -12.50 -7.34
CA ASP A 25 -14.28 -12.01 -6.06
C ASP A 25 -12.82 -11.54 -6.20
N MET A 26 -12.35 -10.85 -5.18
CA MET A 26 -10.93 -10.49 -5.08
C MET A 26 -10.08 -11.76 -5.02
N PRO A 27 -8.94 -11.81 -5.71
CA PRO A 27 -8.03 -12.94 -5.61
C PRO A 27 -7.64 -13.23 -4.15
N ASP A 28 -7.59 -14.49 -3.77
CA ASP A 28 -7.33 -14.97 -2.40
C ASP A 28 -6.16 -15.96 -2.31
N ALA A 29 -5.41 -16.12 -3.39
CA ALA A 29 -4.26 -17.01 -3.42
C ALA A 29 -3.23 -16.68 -2.32
N PRO A 30 -2.64 -17.69 -1.68
CA PRO A 30 -1.68 -17.47 -0.61
C PRO A 30 -0.45 -16.67 -1.06
N THR A 31 0.03 -15.83 -0.17
CA THR A 31 1.31 -15.12 -0.30
C THR A 31 2.47 -16.08 0.00
N PHE A 32 3.64 -15.83 -0.59
CA PHE A 32 4.86 -16.59 -0.29
C PHE A 32 6.07 -15.68 -0.13
N ILE A 33 7.06 -16.14 0.63
CA ILE A 33 8.32 -15.44 0.88
C ILE A 33 9.22 -15.57 -0.34
N TYR A 34 9.79 -14.44 -0.77
CA TYR A 34 10.79 -14.42 -1.81
C TYR A 34 12.20 -14.49 -1.20
N ASP A 35 12.90 -15.59 -1.46
CA ASP A 35 14.18 -15.91 -0.84
C ASP A 35 15.20 -14.77 -0.99
N LEU A 36 15.92 -14.48 0.08
CA LEU A 36 16.93 -13.41 0.15
C LEU A 36 18.00 -13.53 -0.93
N LYS A 37 18.36 -14.75 -1.33
CA LYS A 37 19.35 -15.00 -2.40
C LYS A 37 18.95 -14.38 -3.74
N TYR A 38 17.64 -14.20 -3.98
CA TYR A 38 17.12 -13.56 -5.19
C TYR A 38 16.73 -12.10 -4.95
N ALA A 39 16.33 -11.77 -3.71
CA ALA A 39 15.91 -10.42 -3.33
C ALA A 39 17.11 -9.47 -3.15
N GLY A 40 18.31 -9.99 -2.87
CA GLY A 40 19.55 -9.26 -2.70
C GLY A 40 19.69 -8.49 -1.39
N LYS A 41 18.58 -7.94 -0.85
CA LYS A 41 18.53 -7.22 0.44
C LYS A 41 17.39 -7.76 1.30
N SER A 42 17.59 -7.78 2.60
CA SER A 42 16.53 -8.14 3.56
C SER A 42 15.41 -7.09 3.59
N CYS A 43 14.26 -7.48 4.12
CA CYS A 43 13.15 -6.56 4.38
C CYS A 43 13.58 -5.43 5.32
N GLU A 44 14.29 -5.76 6.40
CA GLU A 44 14.82 -4.82 7.39
C GLU A 44 15.75 -3.76 6.76
N GLU A 45 16.73 -4.19 5.94
CA GLU A 45 17.65 -3.28 5.24
C GLU A 45 16.92 -2.31 4.31
N LYS A 46 15.90 -2.80 3.59
CA LYS A 46 15.09 -1.97 2.69
C LYS A 46 14.29 -0.94 3.47
N ILE A 47 13.63 -1.36 4.54
CA ILE A 47 12.84 -0.46 5.40
C ILE A 47 13.73 0.58 6.07
N ALA A 48 14.91 0.23 6.55
CA ALA A 48 15.86 1.17 7.12
C ALA A 48 16.28 2.24 6.08
N SER A 49 16.54 1.82 4.85
CA SER A 49 16.86 2.72 3.74
C SER A 49 15.69 3.67 3.42
N ILE A 50 14.47 3.13 3.34
CA ILE A 50 13.25 3.91 3.11
C ILE A 50 13.03 4.94 4.23
N ARG A 51 13.13 4.53 5.49
CA ARG A 51 12.99 5.44 6.65
C ARG A 51 13.98 6.60 6.60
N THR A 52 15.23 6.30 6.25
CA THR A 52 16.26 7.32 6.08
C THR A 52 15.89 8.32 4.99
N GLU A 53 15.37 7.84 3.87
CA GLU A 53 15.05 8.70 2.73
C GLU A 53 13.82 9.57 2.98
N ILE A 54 12.74 9.02 3.52
CA ILE A 54 11.54 9.82 3.85
C ILE A 54 11.83 10.88 4.92
N GLN A 55 12.74 10.60 5.84
CA GLN A 55 13.19 11.57 6.84
C GLN A 55 13.94 12.74 6.21
N LYS A 56 14.83 12.49 5.23
CA LYS A 56 15.50 13.55 4.46
C LYS A 56 14.51 14.44 3.71
N GLN A 57 13.38 13.87 3.28
CA GLN A 57 12.30 14.61 2.60
C GLN A 57 11.40 15.38 3.58
N GLY A 58 11.68 15.35 4.88
CA GLY A 58 10.96 16.08 5.91
C GLY A 58 9.59 15.48 6.26
N THR A 59 9.42 14.18 6.03
CA THR A 59 8.27 13.39 6.51
C THR A 59 8.75 12.18 7.32
N ASP A 60 7.84 11.63 8.11
CA ASP A 60 8.08 10.44 8.93
C ASP A 60 7.18 9.26 8.53
N ARG A 61 6.42 9.44 7.44
CA ARG A 61 5.45 8.44 6.95
C ARG A 61 5.47 8.32 5.44
N LEU A 62 5.36 7.08 4.97
CA LEU A 62 5.25 6.75 3.56
C LEU A 62 4.09 5.77 3.38
N PHE A 63 3.16 6.12 2.50
CA PHE A 63 2.11 5.21 2.04
C PHE A 63 2.42 4.72 0.63
N ILE A 64 2.48 3.41 0.47
CA ILE A 64 2.80 2.74 -0.79
C ILE A 64 1.55 2.03 -1.31
N SER A 65 1.17 2.32 -2.55
CA SER A 65 0.06 1.68 -3.27
C SER A 65 0.53 0.85 -4.47
N ALA A 66 1.77 1.03 -4.92
CA ALA A 66 2.33 0.27 -6.01
C ALA A 66 2.64 -1.16 -5.54
N LEU A 67 2.02 -2.15 -6.18
CA LEU A 67 2.05 -3.55 -5.73
C LEU A 67 3.44 -4.17 -5.85
N ASP A 68 4.18 -3.81 -6.88
CA ASP A 68 5.57 -4.23 -7.11
C ASP A 68 6.55 -3.68 -6.06
N GLU A 69 6.34 -2.43 -5.65
CA GLU A 69 7.14 -1.80 -4.59
C GLU A 69 6.86 -2.42 -3.23
N ILE A 70 5.60 -2.75 -2.92
CA ILE A 70 5.23 -3.48 -1.71
C ILE A 70 5.88 -4.87 -1.71
N ALA A 71 5.75 -5.59 -2.83
CA ALA A 71 6.33 -6.92 -3.00
C ALA A 71 7.86 -6.90 -2.86
N TRP A 72 8.52 -5.87 -3.41
CA TRP A 72 9.95 -5.66 -3.24
C TRP A 72 10.31 -5.34 -1.78
N THR A 73 9.60 -4.42 -1.15
CA THR A 73 9.90 -3.95 0.22
C THR A 73 9.81 -5.08 1.23
N LEU A 74 8.75 -5.87 1.17
CA LEU A 74 8.48 -6.95 2.12
C LEU A 74 9.12 -8.29 1.74
N ASN A 75 9.78 -8.41 0.59
CA ASN A 75 10.23 -9.70 0.05
C ASN A 75 9.11 -10.74 -0.04
N LEU A 76 7.90 -10.29 -0.36
CA LEU A 76 6.74 -11.15 -0.52
C LEU A 76 6.28 -11.17 -1.98
N ARG A 77 5.70 -12.29 -2.38
CA ARG A 77 5.10 -12.45 -3.71
C ARG A 77 3.74 -13.12 -3.59
N GLY A 78 2.92 -12.91 -4.61
CA GLY A 78 1.60 -13.53 -4.75
C GLY A 78 1.25 -13.74 -6.21
N SER A 79 0.05 -14.18 -6.47
CA SER A 79 -0.45 -14.45 -7.83
C SER A 79 -1.76 -13.71 -8.14
N ASP A 80 -1.97 -12.56 -7.53
CA ASP A 80 -3.20 -11.78 -7.67
C ASP A 80 -3.38 -11.17 -9.06
N VAL A 81 -2.26 -10.89 -9.72
CA VAL A 81 -2.25 -10.29 -11.06
C VAL A 81 -1.61 -11.26 -12.04
N HIS A 82 -2.29 -11.53 -13.16
CA HIS A 82 -1.77 -12.43 -14.18
C HIS A 82 -0.41 -11.96 -14.71
N CYS A 83 0.55 -12.86 -14.79
CA CYS A 83 1.94 -12.61 -15.21
C CYS A 83 2.72 -11.58 -14.35
N ASN A 84 2.22 -11.21 -13.19
CA ASN A 84 2.92 -10.33 -12.28
C ASN A 84 2.84 -10.89 -10.84
N PRO A 85 3.97 -11.28 -10.20
CA PRO A 85 3.96 -11.95 -8.91
C PRO A 85 3.78 -10.97 -7.73
N VAL A 86 2.69 -10.25 -7.73
CA VAL A 86 2.35 -9.23 -6.73
C VAL A 86 1.11 -9.59 -5.92
N ILE A 87 0.89 -8.85 -4.84
CA ILE A 87 -0.20 -9.02 -3.89
C ILE A 87 -1.02 -7.73 -3.89
N ILE A 88 -2.34 -7.84 -4.06
CA ILE A 88 -3.25 -6.69 -3.89
C ILE A 88 -3.23 -6.28 -2.42
N SER A 89 -2.63 -5.14 -2.15
CA SER A 89 -2.32 -4.68 -0.79
C SER A 89 -1.96 -3.20 -0.76
N TYR A 90 -1.82 -2.66 0.46
CA TYR A 90 -1.19 -1.36 0.72
C TYR A 90 -0.16 -1.51 1.83
N LEU A 91 0.77 -0.56 1.89
CA LEU A 91 1.80 -0.54 2.93
C LEU A 91 1.97 0.88 3.48
N LEU A 92 1.89 1.01 4.81
CA LEU A 92 2.21 2.24 5.51
C LEU A 92 3.47 2.02 6.35
N ILE A 93 4.50 2.78 6.05
CA ILE A 93 5.77 2.78 6.79
C ILE A 93 5.86 4.06 7.60
N THR A 94 6.13 3.94 8.89
CA THR A 94 6.46 5.05 9.78
C THR A 94 7.86 4.84 10.36
N GLN A 95 8.37 5.81 11.11
CA GLN A 95 9.66 5.65 11.79
C GLN A 95 9.69 4.44 12.73
N ASN A 96 8.56 4.12 13.39
CA ASN A 96 8.52 3.08 14.41
C ASN A 96 7.68 1.87 14.02
N ASN A 97 6.74 2.01 13.10
CA ASN A 97 5.78 0.96 12.76
C ASN A 97 5.71 0.74 11.25
N ILE A 98 5.30 -0.47 10.89
CA ILE A 98 4.98 -0.86 9.52
C ILE A 98 3.61 -1.52 9.57
N THR A 99 2.70 -1.08 8.70
CA THR A 99 1.35 -1.65 8.61
C THR A 99 1.09 -2.15 7.21
N PHE A 100 0.87 -3.45 7.07
CA PHE A 100 0.56 -4.13 5.81
C PHE A 100 -0.94 -4.40 5.74
N PHE A 101 -1.60 -3.78 4.78
CA PHE A 101 -3.04 -3.95 4.55
C PHE A 101 -3.25 -4.98 3.44
N VAL A 102 -3.77 -6.13 3.81
CA VAL A 102 -3.91 -7.28 2.90
C VAL A 102 -5.14 -8.11 3.28
N SER A 103 -5.70 -8.87 2.33
CA SER A 103 -6.77 -9.82 2.66
C SER A 103 -6.25 -10.89 3.63
N PRO A 104 -6.92 -11.12 4.78
CA PRO A 104 -6.47 -12.10 5.77
C PRO A 104 -6.32 -13.53 5.23
N GLN A 105 -7.12 -13.91 4.23
CA GLN A 105 -7.07 -15.24 3.61
C GLN A 105 -5.72 -15.53 2.92
N LYS A 106 -4.95 -14.50 2.56
CA LYS A 106 -3.64 -14.62 1.90
C LYS A 106 -2.49 -14.90 2.86
N ILE A 107 -2.73 -14.75 4.16
CA ILE A 107 -1.72 -14.82 5.19
C ILE A 107 -1.74 -16.20 5.85
N THR A 108 -0.77 -17.04 5.48
CA THR A 108 -0.51 -18.30 6.17
C THR A 108 0.21 -18.07 7.51
N GLU A 109 0.27 -19.07 8.39
CA GLU A 109 1.04 -18.96 9.64
C GLU A 109 2.53 -18.70 9.37
N GLU A 110 3.10 -19.26 8.30
CA GLU A 110 4.48 -18.98 7.88
C GLU A 110 4.69 -17.50 7.57
N ILE A 111 3.79 -16.91 6.77
CA ILE A 111 3.85 -15.48 6.40
C ILE A 111 3.63 -14.59 7.63
N LYS A 112 2.72 -14.98 8.50
CA LYS A 112 2.46 -14.25 9.73
C LYS A 112 3.71 -14.19 10.62
N ASN A 113 4.34 -15.32 10.86
CA ASN A 113 5.57 -15.40 11.65
C ASN A 113 6.69 -14.57 11.02
N TYR A 114 6.86 -14.66 9.69
CA TYR A 114 7.82 -13.85 8.95
C TYR A 114 7.58 -12.35 9.14
N LEU A 115 6.33 -11.89 9.01
CA LEU A 115 5.97 -10.48 9.16
C LEU A 115 6.14 -10.00 10.61
N GLU A 116 5.82 -10.83 11.60
CA GLU A 116 6.06 -10.56 13.02
C GLU A 116 7.56 -10.37 13.32
N GLU A 117 8.42 -11.21 12.77
CA GLU A 117 9.88 -11.06 12.88
C GLU A 117 10.38 -9.75 12.28
N GLN A 118 9.74 -9.28 11.20
CA GLN A 118 10.03 -7.99 10.55
C GLN A 118 9.32 -6.79 11.23
N GLN A 119 8.62 -7.02 12.35
CA GLN A 119 7.83 -6.00 13.05
C GLN A 119 6.75 -5.33 12.17
N VAL A 120 6.17 -6.10 11.26
CA VAL A 120 5.10 -5.66 10.37
C VAL A 120 3.75 -6.07 10.95
N SER A 121 2.90 -5.09 11.25
CA SER A 121 1.52 -5.31 11.68
C SER A 121 0.64 -5.56 10.47
N ILE A 122 -0.25 -6.56 10.56
CA ILE A 122 -1.19 -6.91 9.50
C ILE A 122 -2.55 -6.27 9.83
N GLN A 123 -3.18 -5.66 8.82
CA GLN A 123 -4.53 -5.13 8.88
C GLN A 123 -5.35 -5.59 7.67
N PRO A 124 -6.67 -5.76 7.79
CA PRO A 124 -7.51 -6.09 6.65
C PRO A 124 -7.44 -5.03 5.55
N TYR A 125 -7.32 -5.47 4.30
CA TYR A 125 -7.30 -4.59 3.13
C TYR A 125 -8.50 -3.64 3.08
N SER A 126 -9.68 -4.13 3.44
CA SER A 126 -10.93 -3.36 3.47
C SER A 126 -10.96 -2.24 4.51
N GLU A 127 -10.10 -2.29 5.51
CA GLU A 127 -10.05 -1.28 6.58
C GLU A 127 -9.07 -0.13 6.29
N THR A 128 -8.38 -0.16 5.14
CA THR A 128 -7.33 0.83 4.81
C THR A 128 -7.85 2.26 4.84
N GLU A 129 -9.00 2.53 4.24
CA GLU A 129 -9.58 3.88 4.21
C GLU A 129 -9.94 4.37 5.60
N ASP A 130 -10.62 3.54 6.38
CA ASP A 130 -11.02 3.89 7.75
C ASP A 130 -9.82 4.07 8.68
N TYR A 131 -8.78 3.29 8.48
CA TYR A 131 -7.52 3.46 9.17
C TYR A 131 -6.89 4.82 8.86
N LEU A 132 -6.81 5.20 7.58
CA LEU A 132 -6.25 6.49 7.15
C LEU A 132 -7.09 7.67 7.64
N ARG A 133 -8.43 7.59 7.63
CA ARG A 133 -9.32 8.63 8.16
C ARG A 133 -9.10 8.90 9.66
N LYS A 134 -8.79 7.85 10.42
CA LYS A 134 -8.53 7.94 11.87
C LYS A 134 -7.11 8.44 12.20
N LEU A 135 -6.20 8.45 11.22
CA LEU A 135 -4.85 8.94 11.43
C LEU A 135 -4.84 10.46 11.64
N ASN A 136 -4.44 10.88 12.83
CA ASN A 136 -4.19 12.28 13.11
C ASN A 136 -2.72 12.61 12.83
N ILE A 137 -2.42 12.96 11.57
CA ILE A 137 -1.06 13.17 11.07
C ILE A 137 -0.92 14.53 10.39
N LYS A 138 0.27 15.12 10.48
CA LYS A 138 0.59 16.43 9.89
C LYS A 138 1.09 16.30 8.43
N SER A 139 1.76 15.22 8.12
CA SER A 139 2.32 14.99 6.78
C SER A 139 2.42 13.49 6.46
N ILE A 140 2.33 13.19 5.17
CA ILE A 140 2.50 11.85 4.63
C ILE A 140 3.14 11.94 3.24
N SER A 141 4.05 11.06 2.93
CA SER A 141 4.58 10.87 1.58
C SER A 141 3.77 9.80 0.85
N LEU A 142 3.43 10.04 -0.39
CA LEU A 142 2.80 9.07 -1.29
C LEU A 142 3.02 9.47 -2.76
N ASN A 143 2.83 8.52 -3.66
CA ASN A 143 2.81 8.80 -5.10
C ASN A 143 1.37 9.06 -5.57
N PRO A 144 1.00 10.32 -5.87
CA PRO A 144 -0.37 10.65 -6.26
C PRO A 144 -0.79 10.03 -7.60
N ASN A 145 0.17 9.64 -8.45
CA ASN A 145 -0.11 9.00 -9.73
C ASN A 145 -0.40 7.49 -9.60
N GLN A 146 -0.04 6.88 -8.47
CA GLN A 146 -0.24 5.46 -8.17
C GLN A 146 -1.27 5.23 -7.06
N THR A 147 -1.71 6.30 -6.38
CA THR A 147 -2.70 6.22 -5.31
C THR A 147 -4.09 6.48 -5.88
N ASN A 148 -5.03 5.56 -5.67
CA ASN A 148 -6.41 5.77 -6.11
C ASN A 148 -7.10 6.88 -5.32
N TYR A 149 -8.18 7.43 -5.90
CA TYR A 149 -8.88 8.58 -5.33
C TYR A 149 -9.52 8.29 -3.96
N ALA A 150 -10.02 7.09 -3.71
CA ALA A 150 -10.64 6.73 -2.44
C ALA A 150 -9.62 6.80 -1.29
N ILE A 151 -8.45 6.21 -1.48
CA ILE A 151 -7.34 6.29 -0.53
C ILE A 151 -6.85 7.73 -0.35
N TYR A 152 -6.67 8.47 -1.45
CA TYR A 152 -6.24 9.87 -1.38
C TYR A 152 -7.21 10.73 -0.58
N SER A 153 -8.51 10.57 -0.81
CA SER A 153 -9.57 11.33 -0.11
C SER A 153 -9.82 10.86 1.33
N ALA A 154 -9.38 9.67 1.71
CA ALA A 154 -9.41 9.20 3.09
C ALA A 154 -8.37 9.90 3.98
N ILE A 155 -7.33 10.49 3.40
CA ILE A 155 -6.34 11.25 4.13
C ILE A 155 -6.93 12.59 4.57
N ASN A 156 -6.73 12.97 5.84
CA ASN A 156 -7.23 14.23 6.37
C ASN A 156 -6.79 15.42 5.50
N PRO A 157 -7.70 16.29 5.03
CA PRO A 157 -7.37 17.45 4.19
C PRO A 157 -6.34 18.42 4.80
N ALA A 158 -6.23 18.45 6.13
CA ALA A 158 -5.21 19.24 6.83
C ALA A 158 -3.82 18.61 6.80
N CYS A 159 -3.70 17.35 6.36
CA CYS A 159 -2.44 16.65 6.23
C CYS A 159 -1.69 17.16 4.98
N ARG A 160 -0.42 17.55 5.16
CA ARG A 160 0.44 17.89 4.02
C ARG A 160 0.85 16.62 3.28
N ILE A 161 0.48 16.52 2.01
CA ILE A 161 0.92 15.43 1.15
C ILE A 161 2.23 15.84 0.47
N ASN A 162 3.27 15.05 0.69
CA ASN A 162 4.52 15.17 -0.03
C ASN A 162 4.52 14.17 -1.20
N PRO A 163 4.43 14.65 -2.45
CA PRO A 163 4.48 13.76 -3.59
C PRO A 163 5.88 13.15 -3.71
N VAL A 164 5.95 11.84 -3.85
CA VAL A 164 7.20 11.10 -4.06
C VAL A 164 7.10 10.24 -5.30
N SER A 165 8.25 10.02 -5.97
CA SER A 165 8.42 8.97 -6.96
C SER A 165 9.34 7.91 -6.37
N TYR A 166 8.85 6.69 -6.29
CA TYR A 166 9.56 5.60 -5.60
C TYR A 166 10.77 5.08 -6.38
N THR A 167 10.87 5.36 -7.66
CA THR A 167 12.06 5.01 -8.46
C THR A 167 13.38 5.47 -7.82
N HIS A 168 13.32 6.50 -6.97
CA HIS A 168 14.47 6.96 -6.19
C HIS A 168 14.61 6.30 -4.82
N LEU A 169 13.57 5.60 -4.34
CA LEU A 169 13.55 4.96 -3.02
C LEU A 169 13.85 3.47 -3.07
N THR A 170 13.51 2.82 -4.18
CA THR A 170 13.50 1.36 -4.30
C THR A 170 14.54 0.78 -5.26
N LEU A 171 15.09 1.59 -6.17
CA LEU A 171 16.16 1.16 -7.08
C LEU A 171 17.53 1.66 -6.60
N PRO A 172 18.56 0.82 -6.67
CA PRO A 172 19.93 1.20 -6.36
C PRO A 172 20.47 2.24 -7.34
#